data_c215aabb692506c9888c937df629e2c1
#
_entry.id   c215aabb692506c9888c937df629e2c1
#
_cell.length_a   1.000
_cell.length_b   1.000
_cell.length_c   1.000
_cell.angle_alpha   90.00
_cell.angle_beta   90.00
_cell.angle_gamma   90.00
#
_symmetry.space_group_name_H-M   'P 1'
#
loop_
_entity.id
_entity.type
_entity.pdbx_description
1 polymer ?
#
loop_
_entity_poly.entity_id
_entity_poly.type
_entity_poly.pdbx_seq_one_letter_code
_entity_poly.pdbx_strand_id
1 'polypeptide(L)'
;LSGPSGTGKSLLCAAITNHIISQNNPVKYIVSHALIDQLKLSFEEHNNEYNDAYDQALNAPVLVLDDYGSMLNSAWSIERIDQLLINRYNRRLPTVIATSLQRDQIENRMFSRFTDNSFSIFLAIKNLKKQIYLEEIGISNNLLKKMRLNNFDQKGTSGTTTAGRRTLNEAHDVAR
;
A
#
# COMPACT_ATOMS: atom_id res chain seq x y z
N LEU A 1 -6.96 -1.01 -4.88
CA LEU A 1 -6.01 0.08 -4.70
C LEU A 1 -4.63 -0.53 -4.47
N SER A 2 -3.72 -0.41 -5.41
CA SER A 2 -2.35 -0.94 -5.28
C SER A 2 -1.32 0.20 -5.40
N GLY A 3 -0.22 0.11 -4.66
CA GLY A 3 0.86 1.09 -4.74
C GLY A 3 1.80 1.06 -3.54
N PRO A 4 2.97 1.69 -3.62
CA PRO A 4 3.95 1.71 -2.55
C PRO A 4 3.39 2.22 -1.21
N SER A 5 4.07 1.89 -0.11
CA SER A 5 3.71 2.45 1.20
C SER A 5 3.81 3.98 1.18
N GLY A 6 2.95 4.66 1.94
CA GLY A 6 2.92 6.11 2.03
C GLY A 6 2.26 6.84 0.84
N THR A 7 1.65 6.15 -0.12
CA THR A 7 0.95 6.79 -1.25
C THR A 7 -0.47 7.25 -0.95
N GLY A 8 -0.95 7.09 0.28
CA GLY A 8 -2.28 7.55 0.69
C GLY A 8 -3.41 6.52 0.49
N LYS A 9 -3.10 5.23 0.28
CA LYS A 9 -4.11 4.17 0.12
C LYS A 9 -5.11 4.11 1.28
N SER A 10 -4.61 4.08 2.52
CA SER A 10 -5.47 4.05 3.72
C SER A 10 -6.31 5.32 3.86
N LEU A 11 -5.77 6.49 3.48
CA LEU A 11 -6.53 7.73 3.45
C LEU A 11 -7.68 7.65 2.43
N LEU A 12 -7.41 7.08 1.26
CA LEU A 12 -8.44 6.88 0.23
C LEU A 12 -9.48 5.85 0.68
N CYS A 13 -9.07 4.76 1.35
CA CYS A 13 -9.99 3.80 1.96
C CYS A 13 -10.92 4.48 3.00
N ALA A 14 -10.37 5.32 3.87
CA ALA A 14 -11.14 6.07 4.84
C ALA A 14 -12.11 7.07 4.17
N ALA A 15 -11.67 7.77 3.13
CA ALA A 15 -12.52 8.68 2.37
C ALA A 15 -13.70 7.95 1.68
N ILE A 16 -13.43 6.79 1.07
CA ILE A 16 -14.47 5.93 0.48
C ILE A 16 -15.46 5.47 1.56
N THR A 17 -14.94 5.02 2.71
CA THR A 17 -15.77 4.59 3.85
C THR A 17 -16.71 5.72 4.32
N ASN A 18 -16.16 6.92 4.54
CA ASN A 18 -16.95 8.08 4.95
C ASN A 18 -18.00 8.46 3.91
N HIS A 19 -17.66 8.38 2.63
CA HIS A 19 -18.62 8.65 1.56
C HIS A 19 -19.77 7.65 1.58
N ILE A 20 -19.50 6.35 1.75
CA ILE A 20 -20.54 5.32 1.84
C ILE A 20 -21.44 5.54 3.06
N ILE A 21 -20.85 5.87 4.22
CA ILE A 21 -21.60 6.19 5.45
C ILE A 21 -22.49 7.42 5.24
N SER A 22 -21.99 8.46 4.58
CA SER A 22 -22.78 9.68 4.30
C SER A 22 -24.01 9.45 3.43
N GLN A 23 -24.02 8.34 2.69
CA GLN A 23 -25.16 7.87 1.90
C GLN A 23 -26.07 6.89 2.67
N ASN A 24 -25.91 6.77 4.00
CA ASN A 24 -26.63 5.83 4.87
C ASN A 24 -26.46 4.34 4.47
N ASN A 25 -25.37 3.99 3.81
CA ASN A 25 -25.05 2.61 3.49
C ASN A 25 -24.12 1.99 4.55
N PRO A 26 -24.43 0.77 5.04
CA PRO A 26 -23.58 0.09 6.00
C PRO A 26 -22.30 -0.37 5.33
N VAL A 27 -21.17 -0.09 5.99
CA VAL A 27 -19.82 -0.46 5.55
C VAL A 27 -19.01 -0.99 6.72
N LYS A 28 -18.25 -2.05 6.49
CA LYS A 28 -17.26 -2.58 7.44
C LYS A 28 -15.87 -2.18 6.95
N TYR A 29 -15.16 -1.36 7.73
CA TYR A 29 -13.74 -1.09 7.53
C TYR A 29 -12.93 -1.95 8.47
N ILE A 30 -11.94 -2.68 7.96
CA ILE A 30 -11.04 -3.47 8.76
C ILE A 30 -9.65 -3.54 8.12
N VAL A 31 -8.61 -3.60 8.94
CA VAL A 31 -7.23 -3.82 8.51
C VAL A 31 -6.95 -5.32 8.53
N SER A 32 -6.28 -5.84 7.52
CA SER A 32 -6.09 -7.30 7.34
C SER A 32 -5.47 -7.99 8.55
N HIS A 33 -4.42 -7.41 9.14
CA HIS A 33 -3.78 -8.01 10.31
C HIS A 33 -4.71 -8.03 11.54
N ALA A 34 -5.49 -6.97 11.76
CA ALA A 34 -6.43 -6.93 12.88
C ALA A 34 -7.51 -8.02 12.78
N LEU A 35 -7.99 -8.30 11.56
CA LEU A 35 -8.91 -9.40 11.33
C LEU A 35 -8.27 -10.75 11.65
N ILE A 36 -7.04 -10.97 11.24
CA ILE A 36 -6.31 -12.22 11.51
C ILE A 36 -6.04 -12.39 13.02
N ASP A 37 -5.66 -11.32 13.71
CA ASP A 37 -5.42 -11.39 15.16
C ASP A 37 -6.71 -11.72 15.92
N GLN A 38 -7.84 -11.14 15.54
CA GLN A 38 -9.14 -11.50 16.11
C GLN A 38 -9.48 -12.97 15.85
N LEU A 39 -9.22 -13.49 14.63
CA LEU A 39 -9.43 -14.89 14.31
C LEU A 39 -8.55 -15.83 15.16
N LYS A 40 -7.28 -15.50 15.38
CA LYS A 40 -6.38 -16.31 16.22
C LYS A 40 -6.88 -16.39 17.66
N LEU A 41 -7.26 -15.25 18.23
CA LEU A 41 -7.81 -15.21 19.60
C LEU A 41 -9.07 -16.08 19.74
N SER A 42 -9.93 -16.12 18.73
CA SER A 42 -11.14 -16.97 18.76
C SER A 42 -10.82 -18.46 18.82
N PHE A 43 -9.74 -18.90 18.21
CA PHE A 43 -9.32 -20.30 18.25
C PHE A 43 -8.68 -20.68 19.61
N GLU A 44 -7.97 -19.74 20.26
CA GLU A 44 -7.32 -20.00 21.55
C GLU A 44 -8.31 -20.02 22.71
N GLU A 45 -9.33 -19.15 22.69
CA GLU A 45 -10.25 -18.98 23.80
C GLU A 45 -11.54 -19.83 23.70
N HIS A 46 -11.73 -20.59 22.61
CA HIS A 46 -12.98 -21.33 22.33
C HIS A 46 -14.24 -20.43 22.43
N ASN A 47 -14.09 -19.14 22.19
CA ASN A 47 -15.12 -18.14 22.37
C ASN A 47 -15.78 -17.78 21.03
N ASN A 48 -17.09 -18.00 20.92
CA ASN A 48 -17.84 -17.76 19.68
C ASN A 48 -17.92 -16.27 19.29
N GLU A 49 -17.66 -15.34 20.20
CA GLU A 49 -17.76 -13.89 19.94
C GLU A 49 -16.76 -13.39 18.88
N TYR A 50 -15.63 -14.07 18.69
CA TYR A 50 -14.60 -13.64 17.72
C TYR A 50 -14.84 -14.17 16.30
N ASN A 51 -15.63 -15.21 16.12
CA ASN A 51 -16.13 -15.60 14.80
C ASN A 51 -17.00 -14.49 14.21
N ASP A 52 -17.61 -13.66 15.06
CA ASP A 52 -18.43 -12.52 14.65
C ASP A 52 -17.67 -11.52 13.76
N ALA A 53 -16.37 -11.24 14.01
CA ALA A 53 -15.63 -10.27 13.21
C ALA A 53 -15.37 -10.77 11.77
N TYR A 54 -15.07 -12.05 11.64
CA TYR A 54 -14.91 -12.67 10.32
C TYR A 54 -16.26 -12.75 9.59
N ASP A 55 -17.31 -13.18 10.28
CA ASP A 55 -18.67 -13.27 9.73
C ASP A 55 -19.21 -11.89 9.38
N GLN A 56 -18.95 -10.88 10.19
CA GLN A 56 -19.26 -9.48 9.86
C GLN A 56 -18.51 -9.02 8.62
N ALA A 57 -17.21 -9.33 8.47
CA ALA A 57 -16.45 -8.99 7.29
C ALA A 57 -16.94 -9.76 6.06
N LEU A 58 -17.27 -11.04 6.22
CA LEU A 58 -17.78 -11.91 5.17
C LEU A 58 -19.14 -11.44 4.64
N ASN A 59 -20.03 -10.99 5.52
CA ASN A 59 -21.42 -10.65 5.22
C ASN A 59 -21.70 -9.15 5.11
N ALA A 60 -20.71 -8.29 5.36
CA ALA A 60 -20.90 -6.84 5.24
C ALA A 60 -21.41 -6.46 3.85
N PRO A 61 -22.42 -5.60 3.73
CA PRO A 61 -22.89 -5.09 2.44
C PRO A 61 -21.75 -4.47 1.63
N VAL A 62 -20.90 -3.68 2.27
CA VAL A 62 -19.63 -3.19 1.69
C VAL A 62 -18.50 -3.50 2.66
N LEU A 63 -17.41 -4.06 2.16
CA LEU A 63 -16.17 -4.27 2.93
C LEU A 63 -15.06 -3.36 2.41
N VAL A 64 -14.37 -2.69 3.30
CA VAL A 64 -13.11 -2.01 3.04
C VAL A 64 -12.02 -2.74 3.80
N LEU A 65 -11.19 -3.50 3.08
CA LEU A 65 -10.06 -4.26 3.60
C LEU A 65 -8.78 -3.50 3.31
N ASP A 66 -8.22 -2.89 4.35
CA ASP A 66 -6.98 -2.14 4.24
C ASP A 66 -5.76 -3.02 4.53
N ASP A 67 -4.66 -2.70 3.87
CA ASP A 67 -3.35 -3.29 4.04
C ASP A 67 -3.30 -4.81 3.78
N TYR A 68 -3.97 -5.25 2.71
CA TYR A 68 -3.93 -6.66 2.27
C TYR A 68 -2.49 -7.09 1.95
N GLY A 69 -2.09 -8.21 2.55
CA GLY A 69 -0.79 -8.86 2.33
C GLY A 69 0.33 -8.35 3.23
N SER A 70 0.16 -7.25 3.96
CA SER A 70 1.11 -6.84 4.96
C SER A 70 0.95 -7.71 6.21
N MET A 71 2.08 -8.16 6.79
CA MET A 71 2.11 -8.97 8.01
C MET A 71 1.35 -10.31 7.97
N LEU A 72 0.95 -10.77 6.80
CA LEU A 72 0.42 -12.13 6.62
C LEU A 72 1.58 -13.13 6.58
N ASN A 73 2.15 -13.43 7.76
CA ASN A 73 3.39 -14.21 7.89
C ASN A 73 3.18 -15.73 7.90
N SER A 74 1.94 -16.21 7.81
CA SER A 74 1.64 -17.64 7.78
C SER A 74 0.74 -18.00 6.60
N ALA A 75 0.93 -19.20 6.05
CA ALA A 75 0.08 -19.73 4.99
C ALA A 75 -1.40 -19.75 5.41
N TRP A 76 -1.66 -20.05 6.68
CA TRP A 76 -3.02 -20.03 7.25
C TRP A 76 -3.65 -18.63 7.19
N SER A 77 -2.90 -17.58 7.56
CA SER A 77 -3.40 -16.20 7.54
C SER A 77 -3.73 -15.74 6.12
N ILE A 78 -2.86 -16.05 5.16
CA ILE A 78 -3.07 -15.75 3.74
C ILE A 78 -4.32 -16.46 3.25
N GLU A 79 -4.41 -17.78 3.51
CA GLU A 79 -5.54 -18.58 3.07
C GLU A 79 -6.88 -18.06 3.63
N ARG A 80 -6.93 -17.65 4.90
CA ARG A 80 -8.16 -17.13 5.52
C ARG A 80 -8.64 -15.84 4.87
N ILE A 81 -7.74 -14.90 4.61
CA ILE A 81 -8.10 -13.65 3.93
C ILE A 81 -8.50 -13.94 2.47
N ASP A 82 -7.79 -14.82 1.78
CA ASP A 82 -8.11 -15.19 0.40
C ASP A 82 -9.48 -15.88 0.32
N GLN A 83 -9.81 -16.79 1.24
CA GLN A 83 -11.13 -17.41 1.32
C GLN A 83 -12.25 -16.38 1.51
N LEU A 84 -12.04 -15.40 2.40
CA LEU A 84 -12.99 -14.29 2.59
C LEU A 84 -13.21 -13.53 1.29
N LEU A 85 -12.13 -13.10 0.63
CA LEU A 85 -12.19 -12.31 -0.60
C LEU A 85 -12.82 -13.11 -1.77
N ILE A 86 -12.46 -14.39 -1.91
CA ILE A 86 -13.04 -15.28 -2.93
C ILE A 86 -14.54 -15.45 -2.71
N ASN A 87 -14.96 -15.66 -1.46
CA ASN A 87 -16.38 -15.82 -1.14
C ASN A 87 -17.17 -14.56 -1.49
N ARG A 88 -16.65 -13.37 -1.08
CA ARG A 88 -17.27 -12.08 -1.40
C ARG A 88 -17.33 -11.82 -2.90
N TYR A 89 -16.25 -12.12 -3.63
CA TYR A 89 -16.20 -12.02 -5.10
C TYR A 89 -17.29 -12.89 -5.75
N ASN A 90 -17.39 -14.15 -5.35
CA ASN A 90 -18.38 -15.09 -5.90
C ASN A 90 -19.83 -14.63 -5.61
N ARG A 91 -20.07 -14.02 -4.46
CA ARG A 91 -21.35 -13.43 -4.06
C ARG A 91 -21.59 -12.04 -4.61
N ARG A 92 -20.64 -11.47 -5.36
CA ARG A 92 -20.67 -10.10 -5.92
C ARG A 92 -20.88 -9.02 -4.84
N LEU A 93 -20.33 -9.22 -3.67
CA LEU A 93 -20.39 -8.25 -2.58
C LEU A 93 -19.33 -7.17 -2.79
N PRO A 94 -19.69 -5.88 -2.83
CA PRO A 94 -18.75 -4.78 -3.00
C PRO A 94 -17.61 -4.83 -1.99
N THR A 95 -16.38 -4.80 -2.49
CA THR A 95 -15.19 -4.92 -1.66
C THR A 95 -14.10 -3.96 -2.17
N VAL A 96 -13.61 -3.09 -1.32
CA VAL A 96 -12.45 -2.24 -1.57
C VAL A 96 -11.24 -2.87 -0.90
N ILE A 97 -10.18 -3.08 -1.66
CA ILE A 97 -8.94 -3.69 -1.16
C ILE A 97 -7.79 -2.71 -1.39
N ALA A 98 -7.01 -2.43 -0.35
CA ALA A 98 -5.77 -1.69 -0.46
C ALA A 98 -4.57 -2.60 -0.17
N THR A 99 -3.55 -2.53 -1.02
CA THR A 99 -2.33 -3.35 -0.88
C THR A 99 -1.08 -2.58 -1.28
N SER A 100 0.01 -2.87 -0.61
CA SER A 100 1.37 -2.46 -1.01
C SER A 100 2.14 -3.57 -1.72
N LEU A 101 1.56 -4.78 -1.80
CA LEU A 101 2.16 -5.88 -2.53
C LEU A 101 2.31 -5.55 -4.02
N GLN A 102 3.43 -5.98 -4.57
CA GLN A 102 3.66 -5.94 -6.01
C GLN A 102 2.98 -7.13 -6.70
N ARG A 103 2.90 -7.07 -8.04
CA ARG A 103 2.20 -8.08 -8.84
C ARG A 103 2.72 -9.51 -8.59
N ASP A 104 4.02 -9.66 -8.46
CA ASP A 104 4.72 -10.92 -8.25
C ASP A 104 4.54 -11.51 -6.84
N GLN A 105 4.12 -10.68 -5.90
CA GLN A 105 3.83 -11.06 -4.52
C GLN A 105 2.37 -11.49 -4.30
N ILE A 106 1.50 -11.24 -5.28
CA ILE A 106 0.08 -11.62 -5.22
C ILE A 106 -0.11 -12.93 -5.98
N GLU A 107 -0.73 -13.92 -5.35
CA GLU A 107 -1.06 -15.19 -5.99
C GLU A 107 -1.86 -14.97 -7.29
N ASN A 108 -1.52 -15.69 -8.35
CA ASN A 108 -2.14 -15.53 -9.66
C ASN A 108 -3.67 -15.65 -9.63
N ARG A 109 -4.21 -16.54 -8.78
CA ARG A 109 -5.64 -16.74 -8.61
C ARG A 109 -6.34 -15.50 -8.03
N MET A 110 -5.71 -14.82 -7.08
CA MET A 110 -6.24 -13.58 -6.50
C MET A 110 -6.06 -12.41 -7.45
N PHE A 111 -4.91 -12.31 -8.08
CA PHE A 111 -4.64 -11.22 -9.03
C PHE A 111 -5.61 -11.24 -10.22
N SER A 112 -5.96 -12.40 -10.75
CA SER A 112 -6.93 -12.50 -11.85
C SER A 112 -8.31 -11.93 -11.46
N ARG A 113 -8.74 -12.10 -10.20
CA ARG A 113 -9.98 -11.51 -9.68
C ARG A 113 -9.88 -10.00 -9.47
N PHE A 114 -8.74 -9.52 -8.99
CA PHE A 114 -8.52 -8.09 -8.81
C PHE A 114 -8.49 -7.32 -10.13
N THR A 115 -8.13 -7.98 -11.21
CA THR A 115 -8.01 -7.39 -12.56
C THR A 115 -9.11 -7.84 -13.52
N ASP A 116 -10.12 -8.55 -13.05
CA ASP A 116 -11.28 -8.92 -13.85
C ASP A 116 -12.12 -7.69 -14.19
N ASN A 117 -11.97 -7.19 -15.40
CA ASN A 117 -12.65 -5.97 -15.86
C ASN A 117 -14.18 -6.05 -15.85
N SER A 118 -14.75 -7.25 -15.70
CA SER A 118 -16.21 -7.43 -15.61
C SER A 118 -16.75 -7.04 -14.23
N PHE A 119 -15.92 -7.16 -13.18
CA PHE A 119 -16.37 -7.00 -11.79
C PHE A 119 -15.43 -6.17 -10.92
N SER A 120 -14.23 -5.83 -11.41
CA SER A 120 -13.21 -5.17 -10.61
C SER A 120 -12.63 -3.93 -11.30
N ILE A 121 -12.31 -2.93 -10.51
CA ILE A 121 -11.55 -1.75 -10.95
C ILE A 121 -10.19 -1.79 -10.26
N PHE A 122 -9.13 -2.02 -11.02
CA PHE A 122 -7.77 -1.99 -10.52
C PHE A 122 -7.15 -0.60 -10.64
N LEU A 123 -6.86 0.02 -9.50
CA LEU A 123 -6.24 1.35 -9.44
C LEU A 123 -4.82 1.25 -8.90
N ALA A 124 -3.83 1.52 -9.76
CA ALA A 124 -2.43 1.62 -9.37
C ALA A 124 -2.10 3.08 -8.97
N ILE A 125 -1.79 3.29 -7.70
CA ILE A 125 -1.42 4.59 -7.16
C ILE A 125 0.10 4.75 -7.22
N LYS A 126 0.56 5.71 -8.00
CA LYS A 126 1.97 6.04 -8.11
C LYS A 126 2.43 6.89 -6.93
N ASN A 127 3.71 6.78 -6.57
CA ASN A 127 4.29 7.64 -5.54
C ASN A 127 4.51 9.06 -6.09
N LEU A 128 3.54 9.94 -5.88
CA LEU A 128 3.61 11.33 -6.30
C LEU A 128 4.48 12.19 -5.35
N LYS A 129 4.68 11.77 -4.10
CA LYS A 129 5.40 12.59 -3.10
C LYS A 129 6.81 12.97 -3.54
N LYS A 130 7.54 12.06 -4.20
CA LYS A 130 8.89 12.35 -4.67
C LYS A 130 8.89 13.41 -5.78
N GLN A 131 7.90 13.41 -6.64
CA GLN A 131 7.80 14.34 -7.76
C GLN A 131 7.35 15.73 -7.30
N ILE A 132 6.31 15.81 -6.45
CA ILE A 132 5.83 17.07 -5.89
C ILE A 132 6.91 17.76 -5.04
N TYR A 133 7.57 17.01 -4.16
CA TYR A 133 8.63 17.54 -3.31
C TYR A 133 9.80 18.12 -4.13
N LEU A 134 10.18 17.47 -5.21
CA LEU A 134 11.26 17.92 -6.09
C LEU A 134 10.88 19.15 -6.92
N GLU A 135 9.61 19.27 -7.33
CA GLU A 135 9.08 20.45 -8.01
C GLU A 135 8.97 21.65 -7.05
N GLU A 136 8.56 21.44 -5.80
CA GLU A 136 8.50 22.47 -4.76
C GLU A 136 9.89 23.08 -4.44
N ILE A 137 10.94 22.24 -4.46
CA ILE A 137 12.33 22.71 -4.27
C ILE A 137 13.00 23.16 -5.57
N GLY A 138 12.25 23.27 -6.67
CA GLY A 138 12.74 23.77 -7.96
C GLY A 138 13.64 22.81 -8.73
N ILE A 139 13.68 21.52 -8.36
CA ILE A 139 14.48 20.51 -9.05
C ILE A 139 13.65 19.82 -10.11
N SER A 140 13.86 20.15 -11.38
CA SER A 140 13.20 19.50 -12.51
C SER A 140 13.69 18.05 -12.71
N ASN A 141 12.84 17.20 -13.29
CA ASN A 141 13.21 15.82 -13.67
C ASN A 141 14.44 15.73 -14.58
N ASN A 142 14.66 16.74 -15.44
CA ASN A 142 15.85 16.82 -16.30
C ASN A 142 17.10 17.11 -15.47
N LEU A 143 16.99 17.94 -14.46
CA LEU A 143 18.11 18.24 -13.55
C LEU A 143 18.47 17.00 -12.73
N LEU A 144 17.48 16.28 -12.20
CA LEU A 144 17.70 15.02 -11.46
C LEU A 144 18.43 13.95 -12.29
N LYS A 145 18.10 13.83 -13.56
CA LYS A 145 18.80 12.89 -14.46
C LYS A 145 20.28 13.26 -14.64
N LYS A 146 20.63 14.52 -14.49
CA LYS A 146 22.00 15.04 -14.57
C LYS A 146 22.73 14.99 -13.22
N MET A 147 22.01 15.02 -12.09
CA MET A 147 22.57 14.95 -10.75
C MET A 147 22.83 13.49 -10.34
N ARG A 148 23.90 12.92 -10.89
CA ARG A 148 24.36 11.56 -10.56
C ARG A 148 25.76 11.65 -10.00
N LEU A 149 26.13 10.72 -9.10
CA LEU A 149 27.50 10.61 -8.56
C LEU A 149 28.56 10.58 -9.65
N ASN A 150 28.28 9.95 -10.78
CA ASN A 150 29.19 9.87 -11.94
C ASN A 150 29.44 11.23 -12.60
N ASN A 151 28.54 12.20 -12.42
CA ASN A 151 28.63 13.54 -12.99
C ASN A 151 29.01 14.58 -11.92
N PHE A 152 29.31 14.12 -10.69
CA PHE A 152 29.69 15.00 -9.60
C PHE A 152 31.12 15.52 -9.82
N ASP A 153 31.25 16.82 -9.99
CA ASP A 153 32.55 17.44 -10.15
C ASP A 153 33.19 17.72 -8.78
N GLN A 154 34.10 16.84 -8.38
CA GLN A 154 34.86 16.96 -7.14
C GLN A 154 35.78 18.22 -7.08
N LYS A 155 36.07 18.78 -8.26
CA LYS A 155 36.91 20.02 -8.33
C LYS A 155 36.11 21.28 -8.00
N GLY A 156 34.75 21.16 -8.05
CA GLY A 156 33.87 22.32 -7.85
C GLY A 156 33.88 23.29 -9.03
N THR A 157 33.12 24.36 -8.89
CA THR A 157 33.08 25.46 -9.88
C THR A 157 34.28 26.39 -9.80
N SER A 158 34.50 27.21 -10.84
CA SER A 158 35.50 28.28 -10.85
C SER A 158 35.28 29.20 -9.64
N GLY A 159 36.22 29.25 -8.70
CA GLY A 159 36.11 29.98 -7.42
C GLY A 159 36.01 29.09 -6.17
N THR A 160 35.90 27.78 -6.30
CA THR A 160 35.91 26.84 -5.16
C THR A 160 37.28 26.89 -4.48
N THR A 161 37.31 27.22 -3.18
CA THR A 161 38.52 27.24 -2.36
C THR A 161 39.10 25.84 -2.15
N THR A 162 40.36 25.74 -1.74
CA THR A 162 41.01 24.47 -1.43
C THR A 162 40.27 23.73 -0.31
N ALA A 163 39.78 24.43 0.70
CA ALA A 163 38.93 23.84 1.76
C ALA A 163 37.61 23.30 1.19
N GLY A 164 36.93 24.05 0.30
CA GLY A 164 35.71 23.62 -0.35
C GLY A 164 35.89 22.36 -1.22
N ARG A 165 37.03 22.23 -1.92
CA ARG A 165 37.36 21.03 -2.69
C ARG A 165 37.53 19.78 -1.81
N ARG A 166 38.13 19.96 -0.64
CA ARG A 166 38.30 18.90 0.34
C ARG A 166 36.94 18.39 0.82
N THR A 167 36.05 19.31 1.18
CA THR A 167 34.66 18.95 1.59
C THR A 167 33.88 18.25 0.48
N LEU A 168 34.02 18.65 -0.79
CA LEU A 168 33.41 18.02 -1.92
C LEU A 168 33.90 16.56 -2.13
N ASN A 169 35.22 16.35 -1.96
CA ASN A 169 35.80 15.00 -2.05
C ASN A 169 35.29 14.11 -0.91
N GLU A 170 35.30 14.59 0.32
CA GLU A 170 34.76 13.88 1.49
C GLU A 170 33.29 13.52 1.30
N ALA A 171 32.46 14.46 0.81
CA ALA A 171 31.04 14.20 0.51
C ALA A 171 30.84 13.15 -0.59
N HIS A 172 31.66 13.16 -1.63
CA HIS A 172 31.62 12.15 -2.69
C HIS A 172 32.00 10.75 -2.18
N ASP A 173 33.01 10.66 -1.32
CA ASP A 173 33.50 9.40 -0.77
C ASP A 173 32.50 8.77 0.21
N VAL A 174 31.76 9.58 0.97
CA VAL A 174 30.70 9.13 1.87
C VAL A 174 29.45 8.67 1.10
N ALA A 175 29.19 9.24 -0.08
CA ALA A 175 28.02 8.94 -0.89
C ALA A 175 28.19 7.71 -1.82
N ARG A 176 29.41 7.16 -1.90
CA ARG A 176 29.77 6.02 -2.74
C ARG A 176 29.64 4.69 -2.05
#